data_3a799587e9927b19addea80971da735b
#
_entry.id   3a799587e9927b19addea80971da735b
#
_cell.length_a   1.000
_cell.length_b   1.000
_cell.length_c   1.000
_cell.angle_alpha   90.00
_cell.angle_beta   90.00
_cell.angle_gamma   90.00
#
_symmetry.space_group_name_H-M   'P 1'
#
loop_
_entity.id
_entity.type
_entity.pdbx_description
1 polymer ?
#
loop_
_entity_poly.entity_id
_entity_poly.type
_entity_poly.pdbx_seq_one_letter_code
_entity_poly.pdbx_strand_id
1 'polypeptide(L)'
;MTRVLLADDHAAVRAGLRMLLESAGGDGDEGIEVVGEAADGVEAVALAKELRPDVVVMDIRMPRKDGIAAAAELRGTADVLVLTSYGDDANVFDALRAGASGFLLKDADAATLVEAVRTIARGDGLISPAVTRGLIAEFARSRPAYAPIEADAAGLEALTRRETEVLGLIGEGMSNAEIAAELGMAEATVKSHVTRVLAKLGLTNRVQAAIFAREQAR
;
A
#
# COMPACT_ATOMS: atom_id res chain seq x y z
N MET A 1 -11.58 -3.63 -13.75
CA MET A 1 -12.19 -4.33 -12.60
C MET A 1 -11.07 -4.67 -11.63
N THR A 2 -11.14 -4.21 -10.38
CA THR A 2 -10.08 -4.39 -9.36
C THR A 2 -10.28 -5.71 -8.64
N ARG A 3 -9.28 -6.57 -8.61
CA ARG A 3 -9.31 -7.89 -7.98
C ARG A 3 -8.79 -7.81 -6.55
N VAL A 4 -9.60 -8.21 -5.58
CA VAL A 4 -9.30 -8.07 -4.15
C VAL A 4 -9.28 -9.44 -3.46
N LEU A 5 -8.25 -9.70 -2.65
CA LEU A 5 -8.20 -10.80 -1.70
C LEU A 5 -8.47 -10.25 -0.29
N LEU A 6 -9.37 -10.88 0.46
CA LEU A 6 -9.65 -10.51 1.86
C LEU A 6 -8.91 -11.47 2.81
N ALA A 7 -8.23 -10.92 3.81
CA ALA A 7 -7.54 -11.70 4.83
C ALA A 7 -7.87 -11.15 6.24
N ASP A 8 -8.66 -11.89 6.99
CA ASP A 8 -9.07 -11.60 8.38
C ASP A 8 -9.47 -12.92 9.04
N ASP A 9 -9.15 -13.13 10.29
CA ASP A 9 -9.46 -14.39 10.98
C ASP A 9 -10.96 -14.54 11.32
N HIS A 10 -11.73 -13.45 11.31
CA HIS A 10 -13.15 -13.43 11.60
C HIS A 10 -14.01 -13.55 10.32
N ALA A 11 -14.66 -14.68 10.12
CA ALA A 11 -15.50 -14.94 8.93
C ALA A 11 -16.62 -13.89 8.74
N ALA A 12 -17.20 -13.37 9.82
CA ALA A 12 -18.22 -12.34 9.75
C ALA A 12 -17.67 -11.00 9.20
N VAL A 13 -16.42 -10.66 9.55
CA VAL A 13 -15.73 -9.45 9.02
C VAL A 13 -15.49 -9.63 7.53
N ARG A 14 -14.96 -10.78 7.10
CA ARG A 14 -14.75 -11.04 5.66
C ARG A 14 -16.04 -10.97 4.86
N ALA A 15 -17.13 -11.57 5.36
CA ALA A 15 -18.44 -11.51 4.69
C ALA A 15 -18.97 -10.07 4.58
N GLY A 16 -18.79 -9.24 5.63
CA GLY A 16 -19.16 -7.83 5.61
C GLY A 16 -18.33 -7.02 4.60
N LEU A 17 -17.01 -7.20 4.60
CA LEU A 17 -16.10 -6.53 3.67
C LEU A 17 -16.41 -6.91 2.21
N ARG A 18 -16.67 -8.20 1.93
CA ARG A 18 -17.09 -8.68 0.62
C ARG A 18 -18.35 -7.95 0.14
N MET A 19 -19.39 -7.94 0.98
CA MET A 19 -20.65 -7.29 0.62
C MET A 19 -20.44 -5.79 0.32
N LEU A 20 -19.65 -5.09 1.14
CA LEU A 20 -19.36 -3.67 0.95
C LEU A 20 -18.60 -3.41 -0.35
N LEU A 21 -17.56 -4.17 -0.63
CA LEU A 21 -16.73 -3.98 -1.82
C LEU A 21 -17.46 -4.33 -3.11
N GLU A 22 -18.19 -5.44 -3.14
CA GLU A 22 -18.94 -5.90 -4.32
C GLU A 22 -20.17 -5.01 -4.60
N SER A 23 -20.82 -4.47 -3.56
CA SER A 23 -21.95 -3.53 -3.72
C SER A 23 -21.56 -2.16 -4.26
N ALA A 24 -20.30 -1.76 -4.09
CA ALA A 24 -19.77 -0.49 -4.57
C ALA A 24 -19.35 -0.53 -6.05
N GLY A 25 -19.40 -1.70 -6.68
CA GLY A 25 -19.19 -1.88 -8.10
C GLY A 25 -20.37 -1.35 -8.88
N GLY A 26 -20.27 -0.10 -9.44
CA GLY A 26 -21.17 0.37 -10.47
C GLY A 26 -20.98 -0.45 -11.77
N ASP A 27 -21.93 -0.35 -12.69
CA ASP A 27 -21.82 -0.92 -14.03
C ASP A 27 -20.60 -0.32 -14.76
N GLY A 28 -19.55 -1.12 -14.99
CA GLY A 28 -18.39 -0.72 -15.78
C GLY A 28 -17.04 -1.21 -15.28
N ASP A 29 -15.96 -0.70 -15.88
CA ASP A 29 -14.54 -1.04 -15.60
C ASP A 29 -14.04 -0.71 -14.19
N GLU A 30 -14.80 0.02 -13.39
CA GLU A 30 -14.45 0.42 -12.01
C GLU A 30 -14.98 -0.53 -10.92
N GLY A 31 -15.56 -1.68 -11.29
CA GLY A 31 -16.02 -2.69 -10.35
C GLY A 31 -14.90 -3.29 -9.50
N ILE A 32 -15.24 -3.71 -8.28
CA ILE A 32 -14.35 -4.47 -7.38
C ILE A 32 -14.87 -5.91 -7.30
N GLU A 33 -13.99 -6.87 -7.51
CA GLU A 33 -14.27 -8.31 -7.40
C GLU A 33 -13.46 -8.90 -6.25
N VAL A 34 -14.13 -9.54 -5.29
CA VAL A 34 -13.43 -10.30 -4.24
C VAL A 34 -13.14 -11.69 -4.78
N VAL A 35 -11.89 -11.90 -5.20
CA VAL A 35 -11.43 -13.15 -5.84
C VAL A 35 -11.12 -14.28 -4.86
N GLY A 36 -10.99 -13.99 -3.57
CA GLY A 36 -10.72 -15.01 -2.55
C GLY A 36 -10.81 -14.46 -1.14
N GLU A 37 -10.80 -15.37 -0.18
CA GLU A 37 -10.79 -15.09 1.26
C GLU A 37 -9.77 -15.98 1.96
N ALA A 38 -9.04 -15.41 2.93
CA ALA A 38 -8.07 -16.10 3.77
C ALA A 38 -8.40 -15.88 5.26
N ALA A 39 -8.22 -16.90 6.08
CA ALA A 39 -8.45 -16.83 7.52
C ALA A 39 -7.15 -16.53 8.30
N ASP A 40 -6.01 -16.48 7.64
CA ASP A 40 -4.71 -16.13 8.22
C ASP A 40 -3.67 -15.76 7.16
N GLY A 41 -2.50 -15.31 7.61
CA GLY A 41 -1.44 -14.85 6.72
C GLY A 41 -0.78 -15.95 5.88
N VAL A 42 -0.82 -17.21 6.30
CA VAL A 42 -0.27 -18.33 5.49
C VAL A 42 -1.15 -18.56 4.27
N GLU A 43 -2.46 -18.63 4.50
CA GLU A 43 -3.46 -18.78 3.46
C GLU A 43 -3.49 -17.56 2.53
N ALA A 44 -3.41 -16.35 3.09
CA ALA A 44 -3.36 -15.11 2.32
C ALA A 44 -2.19 -15.09 1.34
N VAL A 45 -0.98 -15.46 1.77
CA VAL A 45 0.20 -15.54 0.89
C VAL A 45 0.04 -16.59 -0.20
N ALA A 46 -0.50 -17.77 0.14
CA ALA A 46 -0.72 -18.84 -0.84
C ALA A 46 -1.73 -18.41 -1.92
N LEU A 47 -2.89 -17.90 -1.50
CA LEU A 47 -3.95 -17.45 -2.41
C LEU A 47 -3.53 -16.24 -3.25
N ALA A 48 -2.77 -15.29 -2.70
CA ALA A 48 -2.29 -14.15 -3.46
C ALA A 48 -1.35 -14.57 -4.61
N LYS A 49 -0.48 -15.56 -4.39
CA LYS A 49 0.38 -16.12 -5.45
C LYS A 49 -0.40 -16.83 -6.54
N GLU A 50 -1.48 -17.52 -6.18
CA GLU A 50 -2.35 -18.26 -7.09
C GLU A 50 -3.26 -17.33 -7.87
N LEU A 51 -4.02 -16.49 -7.15
CA LEU A 51 -5.08 -15.66 -7.71
C LEU A 51 -4.59 -14.35 -8.31
N ARG A 52 -3.39 -13.88 -7.93
CA ARG A 52 -2.78 -12.61 -8.35
C ARG A 52 -3.76 -11.46 -8.24
N PRO A 53 -4.24 -11.14 -7.02
CA PRO A 53 -5.08 -9.97 -6.79
C PRO A 53 -4.29 -8.68 -7.04
N ASP A 54 -4.98 -7.59 -7.35
CA ASP A 54 -4.38 -6.25 -7.40
C ASP A 54 -4.12 -5.74 -5.98
N VAL A 55 -5.07 -6.00 -5.05
CA VAL A 55 -5.00 -5.55 -3.66
C VAL A 55 -5.34 -6.69 -2.71
N VAL A 56 -4.57 -6.82 -1.64
CA VAL A 56 -4.91 -7.66 -0.48
C VAL A 56 -5.35 -6.75 0.66
N VAL A 57 -6.62 -6.84 1.07
CA VAL A 57 -7.15 -6.19 2.27
C VAL A 57 -6.89 -7.12 3.45
N MET A 58 -6.04 -6.70 4.39
CA MET A 58 -5.44 -7.60 5.38
C MET A 58 -5.55 -7.07 6.80
N ASP A 59 -6.07 -7.90 7.72
CA ASP A 59 -5.93 -7.63 9.15
C ASP A 59 -4.49 -7.87 9.63
N ILE A 60 -4.06 -7.11 10.64
CA ILE A 60 -2.76 -7.30 11.28
C ILE A 60 -2.76 -8.57 12.13
N ARG A 61 -3.81 -8.72 12.96
CA ARG A 61 -3.85 -9.80 13.97
C ARG A 61 -4.55 -11.03 13.46
N MET A 62 -3.77 -11.95 12.93
CA MET A 62 -4.25 -13.26 12.46
C MET A 62 -3.45 -14.41 13.09
N PRO A 63 -4.05 -15.60 13.25
CA PRO A 63 -3.36 -16.78 13.74
C PRO A 63 -2.33 -17.29 12.72
N ARG A 64 -1.44 -18.16 13.15
CA ARG A 64 -0.37 -18.81 12.37
C ARG A 64 0.67 -17.84 11.80
N LYS A 65 0.26 -16.87 11.01
CA LYS A 65 1.09 -15.79 10.48
C LYS A 65 0.30 -14.49 10.56
N ASP A 66 0.86 -13.48 11.21
CA ASP A 66 0.26 -12.15 11.28
C ASP A 66 0.32 -11.41 9.92
N GLY A 67 -0.48 -10.34 9.81
CA GLY A 67 -0.59 -9.58 8.57
C GLY A 67 0.70 -8.84 8.20
N ILE A 68 1.54 -8.46 9.17
CA ILE A 68 2.81 -7.78 8.91
C ILE A 68 3.80 -8.75 8.25
N ALA A 69 3.94 -9.96 8.82
CA ALA A 69 4.77 -11.00 8.23
C ALA A 69 4.26 -11.44 6.85
N ALA A 70 2.93 -11.51 6.67
CA ALA A 70 2.32 -11.82 5.39
C ALA A 70 2.60 -10.71 4.35
N ALA A 71 2.45 -9.43 4.72
CA ALA A 71 2.74 -8.29 3.84
C ALA A 71 4.20 -8.31 3.35
N ALA A 72 5.15 -8.68 4.22
CA ALA A 72 6.55 -8.81 3.83
C ALA A 72 6.78 -9.86 2.74
N GLU A 73 6.05 -10.97 2.77
CA GLU A 73 6.14 -12.04 1.77
C GLU A 73 5.40 -11.70 0.46
N LEU A 74 4.44 -10.78 0.51
CA LEU A 74 3.65 -10.34 -0.64
C LEU A 74 4.31 -9.23 -1.45
N ARG A 75 5.46 -8.73 -1.03
CA ARG A 75 6.22 -7.71 -1.76
C ARG A 75 6.40 -8.08 -3.22
N GLY A 76 6.00 -7.17 -4.12
CA GLY A 76 6.09 -7.39 -5.57
C GLY A 76 5.09 -8.41 -6.14
N THR A 77 4.21 -8.99 -5.31
CA THR A 77 3.14 -9.90 -5.74
C THR A 77 1.79 -9.19 -5.80
N ALA A 78 1.45 -8.42 -4.77
CA ALA A 78 0.21 -7.64 -4.68
C ALA A 78 0.42 -6.44 -3.73
N ASP A 79 -0.34 -5.38 -3.93
CA ASP A 79 -0.39 -4.26 -3.00
C ASP A 79 -1.21 -4.64 -1.75
N VAL A 80 -0.75 -4.23 -0.57
CA VAL A 80 -1.40 -4.59 0.71
C VAL A 80 -2.01 -3.37 1.36
N LEU A 81 -3.34 -3.38 1.54
CA LEU A 81 -4.09 -2.45 2.39
C LEU A 81 -4.29 -3.10 3.77
N VAL A 82 -3.65 -2.56 4.77
CA VAL A 82 -3.80 -3.04 6.15
C VAL A 82 -5.02 -2.42 6.81
N LEU A 83 -5.88 -3.26 7.38
CA LEU A 83 -6.96 -2.84 8.28
C LEU A 83 -6.48 -2.97 9.73
N THR A 84 -6.59 -1.89 10.49
CA THR A 84 -6.13 -1.85 11.88
C THR A 84 -7.19 -1.30 12.82
N SER A 85 -7.15 -1.70 14.10
CA SER A 85 -7.97 -1.12 15.15
C SER A 85 -7.30 0.14 15.72
N TYR A 86 -8.09 1.03 16.31
CA TYR A 86 -7.58 2.25 16.96
C TYR A 86 -6.56 1.89 18.07
N GLY A 87 -5.38 2.54 18.08
CA GLY A 87 -4.35 2.35 19.11
C GLY A 87 -3.19 1.41 18.76
N ASP A 88 -3.14 0.85 17.56
CA ASP A 88 -2.06 -0.02 17.10
C ASP A 88 -0.92 0.76 16.37
N ASP A 89 -0.61 1.99 16.82
CA ASP A 89 0.35 2.90 16.15
C ASP A 89 1.74 2.27 15.91
N ALA A 90 2.21 1.43 16.84
CA ALA A 90 3.49 0.74 16.69
C ALA A 90 3.49 -0.24 15.49
N ASN A 91 2.37 -0.90 15.24
CA ASN A 91 2.23 -1.87 14.15
C ASN A 91 2.19 -1.19 12.76
N VAL A 92 1.82 0.09 12.69
CA VAL A 92 1.77 0.84 11.43
C VAL A 92 3.16 0.99 10.82
N PHE A 93 4.18 1.30 11.64
CA PHE A 93 5.57 1.39 11.17
C PHE A 93 6.10 0.05 10.68
N ASP A 94 5.86 -1.00 11.47
CA ASP A 94 6.34 -2.33 11.10
C ASP A 94 5.69 -2.82 9.81
N ALA A 95 4.42 -2.53 9.62
CA ALA A 95 3.71 -2.90 8.41
C ALA A 95 4.14 -2.04 7.18
N LEU A 96 4.45 -0.74 7.34
CA LEU A 96 5.06 0.07 6.28
C LEU A 96 6.45 -0.46 5.89
N ARG A 97 7.26 -0.83 6.86
CA ARG A 97 8.56 -1.49 6.63
C ARG A 97 8.39 -2.85 5.97
N ALA A 98 7.35 -3.57 6.32
CA ALA A 98 6.99 -4.84 5.71
C ALA A 98 6.51 -4.70 4.25
N GLY A 99 6.16 -3.51 3.80
CA GLY A 99 5.77 -3.26 2.41
C GLY A 99 4.28 -2.98 2.20
N ALA A 100 3.52 -2.70 3.28
CA ALA A 100 2.12 -2.29 3.12
C ALA A 100 2.02 -0.99 2.30
N SER A 101 1.12 -0.98 1.31
CA SER A 101 0.88 0.15 0.42
C SER A 101 -0.11 1.15 1.00
N GLY A 102 -0.89 0.75 2.02
CA GLY A 102 -1.82 1.63 2.69
C GLY A 102 -2.34 1.09 4.02
N PHE A 103 -2.98 2.02 4.75
CA PHE A 103 -3.57 1.77 6.07
C PHE A 103 -4.94 2.40 6.20
N LEU A 104 -5.87 1.64 6.76
CA LEU A 104 -7.21 2.11 7.07
C LEU A 104 -7.64 1.56 8.44
N LEU A 105 -8.42 2.35 9.18
CA LEU A 105 -9.02 1.87 10.42
C LEU A 105 -10.20 0.95 10.10
N LYS A 106 -10.42 -0.08 10.91
CA LYS A 106 -11.55 -1.03 10.76
C LYS A 106 -12.93 -0.39 10.95
N ASP A 107 -13.00 0.78 11.57
CA ASP A 107 -14.22 1.58 11.74
C ASP A 107 -14.46 2.60 10.61
N ALA A 108 -13.63 2.58 9.56
CA ALA A 108 -13.86 3.41 8.38
C ALA A 108 -15.17 3.04 7.69
N ASP A 109 -15.86 4.04 7.15
CA ASP A 109 -17.08 3.82 6.39
C ASP A 109 -16.81 3.08 5.05
N ALA A 110 -17.88 2.53 4.47
CA ALA A 110 -17.80 1.76 3.24
C ALA A 110 -17.23 2.57 2.06
N ALA A 111 -17.56 3.85 1.94
CA ALA A 111 -17.09 4.69 0.85
C ALA A 111 -15.57 4.92 0.96
N THR A 112 -15.07 5.14 2.16
CA THR A 112 -13.64 5.29 2.45
C THR A 112 -12.87 4.00 2.15
N LEU A 113 -13.40 2.82 2.50
CA LEU A 113 -12.79 1.53 2.18
C LEU A 113 -12.68 1.29 0.66
N VAL A 114 -13.77 1.54 -0.05
CA VAL A 114 -13.81 1.38 -1.53
C VAL A 114 -12.81 2.31 -2.20
N GLU A 115 -12.77 3.59 -1.81
CA GLU A 115 -11.81 4.55 -2.36
C GLU A 115 -10.36 4.18 -2.02
N ALA A 116 -10.11 3.65 -0.82
CA ALA A 116 -8.81 3.15 -0.42
C ALA A 116 -8.33 2.01 -1.33
N VAL A 117 -9.19 1.02 -1.59
CA VAL A 117 -8.89 -0.11 -2.48
C VAL A 117 -8.60 0.39 -3.90
N ARG A 118 -9.42 1.30 -4.44
CA ARG A 118 -9.22 1.87 -5.77
C ARG A 118 -7.92 2.66 -5.87
N THR A 119 -7.61 3.48 -4.87
CA THR A 119 -6.39 4.28 -4.81
C THR A 119 -5.15 3.39 -4.84
N ILE A 120 -5.13 2.34 -4.02
CA ILE A 120 -4.01 1.40 -3.98
C ILE A 120 -3.90 0.61 -5.29
N ALA A 121 -5.01 0.18 -5.88
CA ALA A 121 -5.01 -0.52 -7.18
C ALA A 121 -4.44 0.34 -8.32
N ARG A 122 -4.57 1.67 -8.23
CA ARG A 122 -3.90 2.62 -9.15
C ARG A 122 -2.40 2.75 -8.91
N GLY A 123 -1.88 2.16 -7.82
CA GLY A 123 -0.47 2.26 -7.42
C GLY A 123 -0.15 3.51 -6.60
N ASP A 124 -1.17 4.17 -6.07
CA ASP A 124 -1.01 5.26 -5.12
C ASP A 124 -0.98 4.72 -3.68
N GLY A 125 -0.09 5.26 -2.85
CA GLY A 125 -0.07 4.94 -1.43
C GLY A 125 -1.18 5.68 -0.69
N LEU A 126 -1.81 5.01 0.28
CA LEU A 126 -2.85 5.61 1.10
C LEU A 126 -2.53 5.44 2.58
N ILE A 127 -2.42 6.56 3.29
CA ILE A 127 -2.38 6.56 4.77
C ILE A 127 -3.52 7.45 5.26
N SER A 128 -4.46 6.87 6.00
CA SER A 128 -5.58 7.65 6.53
C SER A 128 -5.10 8.78 7.45
N PRO A 129 -5.80 9.93 7.53
CA PRO A 129 -5.41 11.06 8.38
C PRO A 129 -5.26 10.70 9.86
N ALA A 130 -6.03 9.72 10.36
CA ALA A 130 -5.92 9.22 11.73
C ALA A 130 -4.59 8.50 11.96
N VAL A 131 -4.20 7.62 11.02
CA VAL A 131 -2.92 6.91 11.04
C VAL A 131 -1.75 7.87 10.82
N THR A 132 -1.89 8.87 9.96
CA THR A 132 -0.87 9.90 9.73
C THR A 132 -0.51 10.66 11.01
N ARG A 133 -1.48 10.98 11.86
CA ARG A 133 -1.21 11.64 13.16
C ARG A 133 -0.40 10.76 14.11
N GLY A 134 -0.72 9.47 14.19
CA GLY A 134 0.06 8.49 14.95
C GLY A 134 1.50 8.37 14.42
N LEU A 135 1.64 8.28 13.10
CA LEU A 135 2.93 8.29 12.41
C LEU A 135 3.77 9.53 12.76
N ILE A 136 3.20 10.72 12.69
CA ILE A 136 3.90 11.98 13.02
C ILE A 136 4.30 12.00 14.50
N ALA A 137 3.41 11.56 15.39
CA ALA A 137 3.70 11.53 16.83
C ALA A 137 4.81 10.52 17.18
N GLU A 138 4.82 9.36 16.53
CA GLU A 138 5.87 8.36 16.71
C GLU A 138 7.20 8.82 16.09
N PHE A 139 7.17 9.44 14.92
CA PHE A 139 8.34 10.05 14.30
C PHE A 139 8.99 11.12 15.19
N ALA A 140 8.16 11.90 15.90
CA ALA A 140 8.65 12.90 16.87
C ALA A 140 9.28 12.27 18.12
N ARG A 141 8.81 11.08 18.54
CA ARG A 141 9.32 10.35 19.72
C ARG A 141 10.55 9.50 19.41
N SER A 142 10.62 8.93 18.23
CA SER A 142 11.61 7.89 17.86
C SER A 142 12.88 8.45 17.21
N ARG A 143 13.33 9.63 17.61
CA ARG A 143 14.62 10.18 17.22
C ARG A 143 15.76 9.55 18.03
N PRO A 144 16.21 8.36 17.81
CA PRO A 144 17.31 7.93 16.94
C PRO A 144 17.18 6.50 16.38
N ALA A 145 16.04 5.84 16.47
CA ALA A 145 15.87 4.46 16.03
C ALA A 145 15.39 4.35 14.57
N TYR A 146 15.23 5.45 13.86
CA TYR A 146 14.92 5.43 12.44
C TYR A 146 16.24 5.15 11.69
N ALA A 147 16.50 3.89 11.42
CA ALA A 147 17.48 3.58 10.39
C ALA A 147 16.98 4.25 9.09
N PRO A 148 17.82 5.04 8.41
CA PRO A 148 17.49 5.59 7.11
C PRO A 148 16.89 4.49 6.24
N ILE A 149 15.91 4.81 5.41
CA ILE A 149 15.49 3.85 4.39
C ILE A 149 16.73 3.61 3.55
N GLU A 150 17.37 2.47 3.75
CA GLU A 150 18.56 2.06 2.98
C GLU A 150 18.10 1.81 1.54
N ALA A 151 17.99 2.90 0.78
CA ALA A 151 17.90 2.77 -0.65
C ALA A 151 19.32 2.56 -1.20
N ASP A 152 19.43 1.69 -2.18
CA ASP A 152 20.70 1.43 -2.84
C ASP A 152 21.23 2.73 -3.50
N ALA A 153 22.33 3.27 -2.99
CA ALA A 153 22.96 4.48 -3.56
C ALA A 153 23.30 4.26 -5.05
N ALA A 154 23.69 3.05 -5.43
CA ALA A 154 23.90 2.68 -6.83
C ALA A 154 22.58 2.70 -7.62
N GLY A 155 21.47 2.39 -6.97
CA GLY A 155 20.12 2.48 -7.56
C GLY A 155 19.73 3.92 -7.90
N LEU A 156 20.14 4.90 -7.09
CA LEU A 156 19.88 6.31 -7.37
C LEU A 156 20.60 6.79 -8.64
N GLU A 157 21.87 6.41 -8.81
CA GLU A 157 22.64 6.71 -10.02
C GLU A 157 22.11 5.97 -11.26
N ALA A 158 21.43 4.84 -11.07
CA ALA A 158 20.82 4.04 -12.13
C ALA A 158 19.46 4.57 -12.60
N LEU A 159 18.88 5.55 -11.91
CA LEU A 159 17.62 6.16 -12.35
C LEU A 159 17.83 6.94 -13.65
N THR A 160 16.90 6.75 -14.59
CA THR A 160 16.82 7.62 -15.76
C THR A 160 16.30 9.00 -15.34
N ARG A 161 16.55 10.02 -16.16
CA ARG A 161 16.04 11.38 -15.94
C ARG A 161 14.53 11.37 -15.62
N ARG A 162 13.74 10.57 -16.35
CA ARG A 162 12.28 10.47 -16.15
C ARG A 162 11.90 9.81 -14.83
N GLU A 163 12.64 8.80 -14.43
CA GLU A 163 12.44 8.15 -13.13
C GLU A 163 12.82 9.07 -11.97
N THR A 164 13.85 9.90 -12.13
CA THR A 164 14.22 10.92 -11.13
C THR A 164 13.13 12.01 -11.01
N GLU A 165 12.59 12.49 -12.15
CA GLU A 165 11.48 13.44 -12.16
C GLU A 165 10.25 12.85 -11.42
N VAL A 166 9.88 11.60 -11.73
CA VAL A 166 8.76 10.90 -11.07
C VAL A 166 9.03 10.73 -9.57
N LEU A 167 10.25 10.35 -9.17
CA LEU A 167 10.62 10.21 -7.75
C LEU A 167 10.48 11.53 -6.99
N GLY A 168 10.92 12.65 -7.59
CA GLY A 168 10.77 13.99 -7.01
C GLY A 168 9.30 14.33 -6.73
N LEU A 169 8.42 14.12 -7.72
CA LEU A 169 6.99 14.41 -7.59
C LEU A 169 6.28 13.46 -6.58
N ILE A 170 6.75 12.21 -6.47
CA ILE A 170 6.33 11.31 -5.38
C ILE A 170 6.71 11.90 -4.02
N GLY A 171 7.90 12.47 -3.88
CA GLY A 171 8.35 13.16 -2.67
C GLY A 171 7.51 14.39 -2.32
N GLU A 172 6.89 15.04 -3.30
CA GLU A 172 5.93 16.14 -3.11
C GLU A 172 4.53 15.63 -2.71
N GLY A 173 4.29 14.33 -2.79
CA GLY A 173 3.03 13.70 -2.42
C GLY A 173 1.99 13.63 -3.56
N MET A 174 2.40 13.87 -4.81
CA MET A 174 1.49 13.85 -5.96
C MET A 174 1.03 12.43 -6.29
N SER A 175 -0.24 12.25 -6.65
CA SER A 175 -0.81 11.00 -7.18
C SER A 175 -0.27 10.68 -8.59
N ASN A 176 -0.50 9.45 -9.07
CA ASN A 176 -0.11 9.08 -10.42
C ASN A 176 -0.83 9.92 -11.49
N ALA A 177 -2.09 10.30 -11.26
CA ALA A 177 -2.85 11.16 -12.14
C ALA A 177 -2.26 12.58 -12.21
N GLU A 178 -1.86 13.17 -11.05
CA GLU A 178 -1.23 14.49 -10.99
C GLU A 178 0.16 14.47 -11.65
N ILE A 179 0.97 13.43 -11.40
CA ILE A 179 2.28 13.24 -12.06
C ILE A 179 2.10 13.08 -13.57
N ALA A 180 1.06 12.36 -14.01
CA ALA A 180 0.75 12.19 -15.43
C ALA A 180 0.42 13.53 -16.09
N ALA A 181 -0.38 14.36 -15.44
CA ALA A 181 -0.71 15.72 -15.90
C ALA A 181 0.54 16.61 -15.95
N GLU A 182 1.35 16.63 -14.89
CA GLU A 182 2.57 17.46 -14.79
C GLU A 182 3.61 17.10 -15.84
N LEU A 183 3.82 15.80 -16.08
CA LEU A 183 4.85 15.30 -17.00
C LEU A 183 4.34 15.04 -18.43
N GLY A 184 3.05 15.27 -18.71
CA GLY A 184 2.46 15.10 -20.04
C GLY A 184 2.49 13.64 -20.52
N MET A 185 2.19 12.68 -19.65
CA MET A 185 2.19 11.25 -19.99
C MET A 185 0.90 10.55 -19.52
N ALA A 186 0.68 9.31 -19.97
CA ALA A 186 -0.45 8.51 -19.50
C ALA A 186 -0.20 8.00 -18.06
N GLU A 187 -1.24 7.90 -17.24
CA GLU A 187 -1.15 7.40 -15.84
C GLU A 187 -0.56 5.99 -15.77
N ALA A 188 -0.90 5.10 -16.70
CA ALA A 188 -0.31 3.76 -16.82
C ALA A 188 1.22 3.81 -17.05
N THR A 189 1.71 4.84 -17.73
CA THR A 189 3.15 5.07 -17.93
C THR A 189 3.80 5.51 -16.62
N VAL A 190 3.15 6.40 -15.85
CA VAL A 190 3.62 6.80 -14.51
C VAL A 190 3.71 5.59 -13.60
N LYS A 191 2.65 4.74 -13.55
CA LYS A 191 2.66 3.50 -12.77
C LYS A 191 3.85 2.60 -13.13
N SER A 192 4.18 2.49 -14.41
CA SER A 192 5.35 1.73 -14.86
C SER A 192 6.68 2.35 -14.40
N HIS A 193 6.79 3.68 -14.41
CA HIS A 193 7.97 4.38 -13.87
C HIS A 193 8.10 4.21 -12.37
N VAL A 194 7.00 4.33 -11.60
CA VAL A 194 6.97 4.09 -10.15
C VAL A 194 7.50 2.68 -9.83
N THR A 195 6.99 1.65 -10.51
CA THR A 195 7.45 0.26 -10.33
C THR A 195 8.96 0.12 -10.56
N ARG A 196 9.49 0.76 -11.62
CA ARG A 196 10.94 0.72 -11.91
C ARG A 196 11.77 1.48 -10.88
N VAL A 197 11.29 2.63 -10.42
CA VAL A 197 11.94 3.42 -9.36
C VAL A 197 12.04 2.58 -8.09
N LEU A 198 10.93 1.98 -7.65
CA LEU A 198 10.92 1.11 -6.48
C LEU A 198 11.91 -0.05 -6.60
N ALA A 199 11.90 -0.74 -7.75
CA ALA A 199 12.80 -1.86 -8.00
C ALA A 199 14.27 -1.45 -7.99
N LYS A 200 14.63 -0.33 -8.62
CA LYS A 200 16.03 0.18 -8.70
C LYS A 200 16.54 0.64 -7.34
N LEU A 201 15.68 1.25 -6.52
CA LEU A 201 16.04 1.74 -5.20
C LEU A 201 15.89 0.67 -4.10
N GLY A 202 15.43 -0.55 -4.43
CA GLY A 202 15.15 -1.58 -3.44
C GLY A 202 14.00 -1.25 -2.50
N LEU A 203 13.14 -0.28 -2.87
CA LEU A 203 12.00 0.16 -2.09
C LEU A 203 10.79 -0.74 -2.34
N THR A 204 9.95 -0.90 -1.33
CA THR A 204 8.84 -1.86 -1.38
C THR A 204 7.49 -1.25 -1.70
N ASN A 205 7.33 0.06 -1.47
CA ASN A 205 6.09 0.77 -1.75
C ASN A 205 6.34 2.26 -1.99
N ARG A 206 5.31 2.95 -2.48
CA ARG A 206 5.34 4.38 -2.80
C ARG A 206 5.59 5.27 -1.58
N VAL A 207 5.14 4.85 -0.39
CA VAL A 207 5.35 5.63 0.85
C VAL A 207 6.83 5.69 1.19
N GLN A 208 7.54 4.57 1.06
CA GLN A 208 9.00 4.54 1.21
C GLN A 208 9.70 5.42 0.19
N ALA A 209 9.25 5.43 -1.07
CA ALA A 209 9.80 6.31 -2.10
C ALA A 209 9.59 7.79 -1.78
N ALA A 210 8.42 8.16 -1.24
CA ALA A 210 8.14 9.54 -0.82
C ALA A 210 9.03 10.00 0.33
N ILE A 211 9.22 9.15 1.34
CA ILE A 211 10.12 9.43 2.47
C ILE A 211 11.55 9.59 1.97
N PHE A 212 12.04 8.63 1.17
CA PHE A 212 13.38 8.64 0.60
C PHE A 212 13.63 9.90 -0.23
N ALA A 213 12.72 10.27 -1.14
CA ALA A 213 12.86 11.47 -1.97
C ALA A 213 12.98 12.75 -1.12
N ARG A 214 12.21 12.86 -0.03
CA ARG A 214 12.29 14.01 0.90
C ARG A 214 13.58 14.06 1.70
N GLU A 215 14.18 12.92 2.02
CA GLU A 215 15.48 12.86 2.70
C GLU A 215 16.61 13.32 1.79
N GLN A 216 16.55 12.98 0.48
CA GLN A 216 17.54 13.42 -0.51
C GLN A 216 17.44 14.92 -0.85
N ALA A 217 16.29 15.55 -0.66
CA ALA A 217 16.06 16.98 -0.96
C ALA A 217 16.49 17.92 0.18
N ARG A 218 16.99 17.39 1.30
CA ARG A 218 17.50 18.18 2.46
C ARG A 218 18.99 18.40 2.39
#